data_8a093073b3445f953b2549ac88a2062c
#
_entry.id   8a093073b3445f953b2549ac88a2062c
#
_cell.length_a   1.000
_cell.length_b   1.000
_cell.length_c   1.000
_cell.angle_alpha   90.00
_cell.angle_beta   90.00
_cell.angle_gamma   90.00
#
_symmetry.space_group_name_H-M   'P 1'
#
loop_
_entity.id
_entity.type
_entity.pdbx_description
1 polymer ?
#
loop_
_entity_poly.entity_id
_entity_poly.type
_entity_poly.pdbx_seq_one_letter_code
_entity_poly.pdbx_strand_id
1 'polypeptide(L)'
;MFQPDGSASLEEKVYASLEEQIISQKLRPGESVTEMKLSRELGVSRTPVREALQRLHREGLIKLIPNKGAVVLGITEQDLIDIYKIRMRLEGLAARIAAEKRDEAFCRELCDNVDLTGFYMAKGDIEKVKNLDSEFHDIIYRSCDSRMLGKTLSELHRYIASYRKLSLAASGRIDRSLSEHKEIYDAIAEGNADAADALMSEHVERALENLLKIINKNVKDK
;
A
#
# COMPACT_ATOMS: atom_id res chain seq x y z
N MET A 1 -1.87 9.18 -24.60
CA MET A 1 -2.66 10.42 -24.83
C MET A 1 -3.82 10.40 -23.85
N PHE A 2 -3.87 11.35 -22.90
CA PHE A 2 -4.96 11.43 -21.92
C PHE A 2 -6.26 11.84 -22.65
N GLN A 3 -7.25 10.92 -22.70
CA GLN A 3 -8.59 11.27 -23.20
C GLN A 3 -9.37 12.03 -22.12
N PRO A 4 -10.20 13.01 -22.50
CA PRO A 4 -11.05 13.75 -21.56
C PRO A 4 -12.23 12.88 -21.11
N ASP A 5 -12.05 12.08 -20.07
CA ASP A 5 -13.15 11.51 -19.31
C ASP A 5 -13.62 12.53 -18.28
N GLY A 6 -14.90 12.82 -18.28
CA GLY A 6 -15.53 14.04 -17.81
C GLY A 6 -15.58 14.34 -16.30
N SER A 7 -14.64 13.91 -15.46
CA SER A 7 -14.72 14.21 -14.02
C SER A 7 -13.44 14.73 -13.36
N ALA A 8 -12.24 14.40 -13.85
CA ALA A 8 -10.98 14.83 -13.24
C ALA A 8 -10.25 15.85 -14.14
N SER A 9 -9.70 16.90 -13.56
CA SER A 9 -8.89 17.90 -14.29
C SER A 9 -7.64 17.24 -14.90
N LEU A 10 -7.07 17.86 -15.93
CA LEU A 10 -5.84 17.37 -16.56
C LEU A 10 -4.66 17.39 -15.56
N GLU A 11 -4.63 18.35 -14.65
CA GLU A 11 -3.66 18.42 -13.55
C GLU A 11 -3.80 17.22 -12.62
N GLU A 12 -5.02 16.87 -12.20
CA GLU A 12 -5.28 15.71 -11.35
C GLU A 12 -4.83 14.40 -12.00
N LYS A 13 -5.09 14.24 -13.31
CA LYS A 13 -4.63 13.06 -14.07
C LYS A 13 -3.12 12.98 -14.15
N VAL A 14 -2.44 14.10 -14.38
CA VAL A 14 -0.97 14.18 -14.41
C VAL A 14 -0.41 13.90 -13.03
N TYR A 15 -0.97 14.51 -11.98
CA TYR A 15 -0.56 14.27 -10.60
C TYR A 15 -0.68 12.77 -10.24
N ALA A 16 -1.85 12.15 -10.44
CA ALA A 16 -2.07 10.75 -10.12
C ALA A 16 -1.12 9.82 -10.90
N SER A 17 -0.84 10.13 -12.17
CA SER A 17 0.11 9.36 -12.98
C SER A 17 1.54 9.47 -12.47
N LEU A 18 2.00 10.66 -12.08
CA LEU A 18 3.34 10.85 -11.56
C LEU A 18 3.50 10.26 -10.15
N GLU A 19 2.50 10.45 -9.29
CA GLU A 19 2.45 9.85 -7.96
C GLU A 19 2.57 8.33 -8.05
N GLU A 20 1.77 7.68 -8.89
CA GLU A 20 1.83 6.23 -9.11
C GLU A 20 3.20 5.77 -9.63
N GLN A 21 3.84 6.54 -10.51
CA GLN A 21 5.18 6.22 -11.00
C GLN A 21 6.24 6.33 -9.90
N ILE A 22 6.09 7.25 -8.95
CA ILE A 22 6.99 7.39 -7.79
C ILE A 22 6.76 6.25 -6.80
N ILE A 23 5.49 5.98 -6.43
CA ILE A 23 5.12 4.93 -5.49
C ILE A 23 5.51 3.54 -6.00
N SER A 24 5.28 3.27 -7.29
CA SER A 24 5.68 2.00 -7.94
C SER A 24 7.19 1.92 -8.25
N GLN A 25 7.96 2.95 -7.91
CA GLN A 25 9.41 3.06 -8.17
C GLN A 25 9.80 3.01 -9.66
N LYS A 26 8.88 3.31 -10.57
CA LYS A 26 9.19 3.57 -11.98
C LYS A 26 10.03 4.84 -12.13
N LEU A 27 9.66 5.90 -11.39
CA LEU A 27 10.51 7.06 -11.12
C LEU A 27 11.22 6.79 -9.79
N ARG A 28 12.53 6.57 -9.84
CA ARG A 28 13.32 6.14 -8.68
C ARG A 28 13.76 7.32 -7.82
N PRO A 29 13.95 7.14 -6.50
CA PRO A 29 14.59 8.12 -5.66
C PRO A 29 15.95 8.55 -6.23
N GLY A 30 16.20 9.87 -6.24
CA GLY A 30 17.38 10.49 -6.84
C GLY A 30 17.25 10.79 -8.34
N GLU A 31 16.24 10.30 -9.03
CA GLU A 31 16.01 10.58 -10.44
C GLU A 31 15.58 12.05 -10.65
N SER A 32 16.18 12.69 -11.66
CA SER A 32 15.83 14.07 -12.03
C SER A 32 14.78 14.07 -13.13
N VAL A 33 13.73 14.87 -12.94
CA VAL A 33 12.67 15.07 -13.91
C VAL A 33 12.51 16.55 -14.24
N THR A 34 12.10 16.87 -15.47
CA THR A 34 11.84 18.25 -15.89
C THR A 34 10.45 18.40 -16.46
N GLU A 35 9.86 19.59 -16.29
CA GLU A 35 8.55 19.90 -16.89
C GLU A 35 8.49 19.56 -18.39
N MET A 36 9.57 19.86 -19.12
CA MET A 36 9.64 19.65 -20.57
C MET A 36 9.67 18.16 -20.94
N LYS A 37 10.45 17.34 -20.21
CA LYS A 37 10.49 15.89 -20.41
C LYS A 37 9.13 15.25 -20.13
N LEU A 38 8.55 15.55 -18.97
CA LEU A 38 7.25 15.00 -18.56
C LEU A 38 6.10 15.47 -19.46
N SER A 39 6.08 16.74 -19.87
CA SER A 39 5.10 17.28 -20.81
C SER A 39 5.11 16.51 -22.14
N ARG A 40 6.30 16.18 -22.65
CA ARG A 40 6.45 15.40 -23.89
C ARG A 40 6.00 13.94 -23.70
N GLU A 41 6.43 13.31 -22.61
CA GLU A 41 6.11 11.90 -22.33
C GLU A 41 4.60 11.69 -22.08
N LEU A 42 3.97 12.63 -21.38
CA LEU A 42 2.54 12.55 -21.07
C LEU A 42 1.63 13.14 -22.17
N GLY A 43 2.21 13.82 -23.17
CA GLY A 43 1.44 14.42 -24.26
C GLY A 43 0.54 15.59 -23.82
N VAL A 44 0.96 16.37 -22.81
CA VAL A 44 0.20 17.49 -22.25
C VAL A 44 1.03 18.78 -22.27
N SER A 45 0.39 19.95 -22.05
CA SER A 45 1.12 21.21 -21.90
C SER A 45 1.92 21.26 -20.59
N ARG A 46 2.84 22.22 -20.45
CA ARG A 46 3.70 22.34 -19.26
C ARG A 46 2.94 22.80 -18.01
N THR A 47 1.83 23.50 -18.15
CA THR A 47 1.06 24.04 -17.01
C THR A 47 0.58 22.92 -16.06
N PRO A 48 -0.22 21.91 -16.50
CA PRO A 48 -0.67 20.85 -15.61
C PRO A 48 0.48 20.02 -15.02
N VAL A 49 1.60 19.88 -15.75
CA VAL A 49 2.81 19.21 -15.22
C VAL A 49 3.43 20.02 -14.08
N ARG A 50 3.53 21.33 -14.24
CA ARG A 50 4.08 22.23 -13.19
C ARG A 50 3.21 22.20 -11.93
N GLU A 51 1.90 22.27 -12.08
CA GLU A 51 0.95 22.21 -10.96
C GLU A 51 1.04 20.87 -10.22
N ALA A 52 1.09 19.77 -10.97
CA ALA A 52 1.29 18.43 -10.41
C ALA A 52 2.64 18.30 -9.66
N LEU A 53 3.73 18.81 -10.24
CA LEU A 53 5.04 18.82 -9.56
C LEU A 53 5.03 19.69 -8.30
N GLN A 54 4.35 20.84 -8.31
CA GLN A 54 4.20 21.66 -7.10
C GLN A 54 3.44 20.90 -5.99
N ARG A 55 2.40 20.16 -6.37
CA ARG A 55 1.64 19.34 -5.43
C ARG A 55 2.47 18.20 -4.85
N LEU A 56 3.16 17.41 -5.69
CA LEU A 56 4.09 16.35 -5.26
C LEU A 56 5.21 16.89 -4.35
N HIS A 57 5.66 18.12 -4.59
CA HIS A 57 6.65 18.78 -3.73
C HIS A 57 6.08 19.11 -2.35
N ARG A 58 4.85 19.62 -2.27
CA ARG A 58 4.17 19.89 -0.99
C ARG A 58 3.93 18.60 -0.18
N GLU A 59 3.75 17.48 -0.86
CA GLU A 59 3.57 16.16 -0.26
C GLU A 59 4.91 15.46 0.07
N GLY A 60 6.04 16.09 -0.25
CA GLY A 60 7.37 15.56 0.07
C GLY A 60 7.86 14.45 -0.86
N LEU A 61 7.12 14.07 -1.92
CA LEU A 61 7.51 13.01 -2.84
C LEU A 61 8.63 13.42 -3.81
N ILE A 62 8.77 14.71 -4.06
CA ILE A 62 9.85 15.29 -4.87
C ILE A 62 10.42 16.56 -4.22
N LYS A 63 11.63 16.95 -4.64
CA LYS A 63 12.23 18.23 -4.31
C LYS A 63 12.40 19.08 -5.57
N LEU A 64 11.77 20.25 -5.61
CA LEU A 64 11.95 21.19 -6.70
C LEU A 64 13.34 21.84 -6.63
N ILE A 65 14.04 21.89 -7.76
CA ILE A 65 15.34 22.53 -7.90
C ILE A 65 15.18 23.74 -8.83
N PRO A 66 15.45 24.97 -8.37
CA PRO A 66 15.30 26.17 -9.20
C PRO A 66 16.03 26.04 -10.54
N ASN A 67 15.31 26.31 -11.62
CA ASN A 67 15.80 26.24 -13.01
C ASN A 67 16.32 24.87 -13.50
N LYS A 68 16.19 23.79 -12.70
CA LYS A 68 16.67 22.44 -13.05
C LYS A 68 15.57 21.37 -13.06
N GLY A 69 14.34 21.72 -12.65
CA GLY A 69 13.23 20.75 -12.56
C GLY A 69 13.04 20.21 -11.15
N ALA A 70 12.91 18.92 -11.00
CA ALA A 70 12.70 18.27 -9.70
C ALA A 70 13.55 17.00 -9.56
N VAL A 71 13.82 16.63 -8.32
CA VAL A 71 14.43 15.34 -7.95
C VAL A 71 13.41 14.53 -7.17
N VAL A 72 13.23 13.28 -7.55
CA VAL A 72 12.36 12.34 -6.87
C VAL A 72 12.97 11.99 -5.52
N LEU A 73 12.20 12.17 -4.43
CA LEU A 73 12.56 11.72 -3.09
C LEU A 73 12.00 10.31 -2.84
N GLY A 74 10.80 10.03 -3.36
CA GLY A 74 10.09 8.80 -3.13
C GLY A 74 9.58 8.70 -1.68
N ILE A 75 9.37 7.48 -1.23
CA ILE A 75 8.99 7.15 0.15
C ILE A 75 10.26 6.80 0.90
N THR A 76 10.58 7.55 1.94
CA THR A 76 11.76 7.33 2.77
C THR A 76 11.56 6.17 3.76
N GLU A 77 12.64 5.66 4.36
CA GLU A 77 12.53 4.65 5.43
C GLU A 77 11.72 5.18 6.62
N GLN A 78 11.87 6.47 6.96
CA GLN A 78 11.09 7.08 8.03
C GLN A 78 9.58 7.14 7.68
N ASP A 79 9.25 7.49 6.44
CA ASP A 79 7.85 7.47 5.98
C ASP A 79 7.25 6.06 6.08
N LEU A 80 8.03 5.03 5.72
CA LEU A 80 7.58 3.64 5.87
C LEU A 80 7.31 3.30 7.34
N ILE A 81 8.23 3.63 8.23
CA ILE A 81 8.05 3.41 9.68
C ILE A 81 6.77 4.10 10.18
N ASP A 82 6.55 5.34 9.79
CA ASP A 82 5.39 6.12 10.24
C ASP A 82 4.09 5.58 9.64
N ILE A 83 4.07 5.22 8.34
CA ILE A 83 2.92 4.59 7.70
C ILE A 83 2.57 3.28 8.42
N TYR A 84 3.54 2.41 8.69
CA TYR A 84 3.28 1.14 9.38
C TYR A 84 2.78 1.34 10.81
N LYS A 85 3.30 2.31 11.57
CA LYS A 85 2.81 2.65 12.91
C LYS A 85 1.35 3.12 12.90
N ILE A 86 0.97 3.94 11.91
CA ILE A 86 -0.41 4.39 11.72
C ILE A 86 -1.28 3.19 11.35
N ARG A 87 -0.85 2.37 10.41
CA ARG A 87 -1.57 1.16 9.98
C ARG A 87 -1.83 0.19 11.14
N MET A 88 -0.84 -0.07 11.98
CA MET A 88 -1.01 -0.92 13.17
C MET A 88 -2.23 -0.52 14.00
N ARG A 89 -2.44 0.78 14.22
CA ARG A 89 -3.56 1.29 15.00
C ARG A 89 -4.88 1.25 14.23
N LEU A 90 -4.86 1.65 12.97
CA LEU A 90 -6.07 1.73 12.17
C LEU A 90 -6.54 0.38 11.65
N GLU A 91 -5.64 -0.54 11.30
CA GLU A 91 -6.00 -1.90 10.87
C GLU A 91 -6.47 -2.75 12.06
N GLY A 92 -5.87 -2.60 13.23
CA GLY A 92 -6.38 -3.22 14.45
C GLY A 92 -7.82 -2.77 14.76
N LEU A 93 -8.08 -1.46 14.67
CA LEU A 93 -9.44 -0.92 14.80
C LEU A 93 -10.39 -1.48 13.73
N ALA A 94 -9.93 -1.62 12.48
CA ALA A 94 -10.74 -2.18 11.40
C ALA A 94 -11.10 -3.65 11.67
N ALA A 95 -10.15 -4.47 12.11
CA ALA A 95 -10.37 -5.85 12.48
C ALA A 95 -11.31 -5.99 13.69
N ARG A 96 -11.19 -5.10 14.68
CA ARG A 96 -12.12 -4.99 15.81
C ARG A 96 -13.55 -4.77 15.34
N ILE A 97 -13.78 -3.75 14.53
CA ILE A 97 -15.11 -3.42 14.00
C ILE A 97 -15.67 -4.58 13.19
N ALA A 98 -14.85 -5.25 12.38
CA ALA A 98 -15.24 -6.42 11.62
C ALA A 98 -15.72 -7.56 12.54
N ALA A 99 -15.01 -7.83 13.63
CA ALA A 99 -15.38 -8.84 14.63
C ALA A 99 -16.65 -8.49 15.39
N GLU A 100 -16.85 -7.21 15.76
CA GLU A 100 -18.07 -6.74 16.41
C GLU A 100 -19.31 -6.92 15.52
N LYS A 101 -19.17 -6.72 14.22
CA LYS A 101 -20.27 -6.85 13.25
C LYS A 101 -20.58 -8.29 12.87
N ARG A 102 -19.57 -9.09 12.65
CA ARG A 102 -19.69 -10.50 12.23
C ARG A 102 -20.65 -10.72 11.06
N ASP A 103 -20.60 -9.86 10.05
CA ASP A 103 -21.42 -10.05 8.86
C ASP A 103 -21.04 -11.37 8.16
N GLU A 104 -22.05 -12.23 7.92
CA GLU A 104 -21.83 -13.57 7.38
C GLU A 104 -21.25 -13.57 5.97
N ALA A 105 -21.63 -12.61 5.12
CA ALA A 105 -21.13 -12.55 3.75
C ALA A 105 -19.66 -12.13 3.75
N PHE A 106 -19.31 -11.16 4.58
CA PHE A 106 -17.95 -10.73 4.80
C PHE A 106 -17.07 -11.84 5.40
N CYS A 107 -17.54 -12.54 6.44
CA CYS A 107 -16.78 -13.66 7.03
C CYS A 107 -16.53 -14.78 6.01
N ARG A 108 -17.49 -15.08 5.13
CA ARG A 108 -17.30 -16.04 4.03
C ARG A 108 -16.25 -15.55 3.04
N GLU A 109 -16.33 -14.30 2.59
CA GLU A 109 -15.35 -13.72 1.66
C GLU A 109 -13.93 -13.78 2.24
N LEU A 110 -13.78 -13.49 3.54
CA LEU A 110 -12.49 -13.54 4.22
C LEU A 110 -11.97 -14.98 4.36
N CYS A 111 -12.84 -15.95 4.66
CA CYS A 111 -12.52 -17.38 4.70
C CYS A 111 -12.03 -17.87 3.33
N ASP A 112 -12.79 -17.57 2.28
CA ASP A 112 -12.44 -17.96 0.90
C ASP A 112 -11.08 -17.39 0.49
N ASN A 113 -10.76 -16.16 0.88
CA ASN A 113 -9.47 -15.54 0.62
C ASN A 113 -8.32 -16.29 1.32
N VAL A 114 -8.49 -16.66 2.60
CA VAL A 114 -7.49 -17.45 3.36
C VAL A 114 -7.27 -18.82 2.73
N ASP A 115 -8.35 -19.52 2.35
CA ASP A 115 -8.29 -20.84 1.73
C ASP A 115 -7.61 -20.79 0.34
N LEU A 116 -7.98 -19.79 -0.49
CA LEU A 116 -7.36 -19.56 -1.78
C LEU A 116 -5.86 -19.23 -1.65
N THR A 117 -5.48 -18.45 -0.63
CA THR A 117 -4.08 -18.15 -0.35
C THR A 117 -3.30 -19.44 -0.07
N GLY A 118 -3.83 -20.32 0.80
CA GLY A 118 -3.24 -21.64 1.09
C GLY A 118 -3.12 -22.52 -0.16
N PHE A 119 -4.15 -22.54 -1.00
CA PHE A 119 -4.14 -23.30 -2.24
C PHE A 119 -3.07 -22.84 -3.25
N TYR A 120 -2.96 -21.51 -3.48
CA TYR A 120 -1.94 -20.98 -4.39
C TYR A 120 -0.53 -21.06 -3.81
N MET A 121 -0.39 -20.97 -2.48
CA MET A 121 0.88 -21.23 -1.81
C MET A 121 1.35 -22.68 -2.04
N ALA A 122 0.48 -23.66 -1.90
CA ALA A 122 0.79 -25.08 -2.17
C ALA A 122 1.16 -25.33 -3.66
N LYS A 123 0.65 -24.50 -4.58
CA LYS A 123 1.03 -24.53 -5.99
C LYS A 123 2.30 -23.77 -6.34
N GLY A 124 2.87 -23.01 -5.40
CA GLY A 124 4.04 -22.15 -5.64
C GLY A 124 3.73 -20.91 -6.49
N ASP A 125 2.46 -20.51 -6.66
CA ASP A 125 2.06 -19.29 -7.39
C ASP A 125 2.19 -18.05 -6.50
N ILE A 126 3.42 -17.61 -6.32
CA ILE A 126 3.78 -16.50 -5.42
C ILE A 126 3.10 -15.18 -5.81
N GLU A 127 2.89 -14.92 -7.10
CA GLU A 127 2.22 -13.68 -7.52
C GLU A 127 0.73 -13.67 -7.14
N LYS A 128 0.05 -14.81 -7.23
CA LYS A 128 -1.32 -14.95 -6.74
C LYS A 128 -1.39 -14.77 -5.23
N VAL A 129 -0.46 -15.37 -4.49
CA VAL A 129 -0.38 -15.23 -3.02
C VAL A 129 -0.21 -13.77 -2.61
N LYS A 130 0.68 -13.01 -3.27
CA LYS A 130 0.87 -11.56 -2.98
C LYS A 130 -0.38 -10.73 -3.24
N ASN A 131 -1.14 -11.09 -4.27
CA ASN A 131 -2.39 -10.38 -4.58
C ASN A 131 -3.47 -10.69 -3.54
N LEU A 132 -3.62 -11.96 -3.15
CA LEU A 132 -4.55 -12.40 -2.12
C LEU A 132 -4.20 -11.83 -0.74
N ASP A 133 -2.90 -11.71 -0.42
CA ASP A 133 -2.45 -11.02 0.80
C ASP A 133 -2.91 -9.56 0.84
N SER A 134 -2.85 -8.85 -0.28
CA SER A 134 -3.38 -7.48 -0.36
C SER A 134 -4.90 -7.46 -0.25
N GLU A 135 -5.59 -8.38 -0.92
CA GLU A 135 -7.05 -8.50 -0.90
C GLU A 135 -7.59 -8.81 0.49
N PHE A 136 -6.91 -9.64 1.29
CA PHE A 136 -7.26 -9.91 2.69
C PHE A 136 -7.48 -8.63 3.50
N HIS A 137 -6.53 -7.69 3.41
CA HIS A 137 -6.65 -6.41 4.10
C HIS A 137 -7.76 -5.53 3.52
N ASP A 138 -7.90 -5.50 2.18
CA ASP A 138 -8.94 -4.71 1.52
C ASP A 138 -10.35 -5.20 1.87
N ILE A 139 -10.54 -6.51 2.06
CA ILE A 139 -11.80 -7.08 2.55
C ILE A 139 -12.11 -6.51 3.95
N ILE A 140 -11.15 -6.52 4.87
CA ILE A 140 -11.33 -5.98 6.22
C ILE A 140 -11.61 -4.48 6.19
N TYR A 141 -10.94 -3.69 5.33
CA TYR A 141 -11.19 -2.25 5.20
C TYR A 141 -12.62 -1.94 4.74
N ARG A 142 -13.17 -2.76 3.83
CA ARG A 142 -14.55 -2.61 3.36
C ARG A 142 -15.60 -2.98 4.41
N SER A 143 -15.29 -3.92 5.31
CA SER A 143 -16.21 -4.37 6.35
C SER A 143 -16.48 -3.35 7.46
N CYS A 144 -15.62 -2.32 7.59
CA CYS A 144 -15.73 -1.37 8.69
C CYS A 144 -16.96 -0.45 8.61
N ASP A 145 -17.67 -0.34 7.47
CA ASP A 145 -18.71 0.66 7.19
C ASP A 145 -18.30 2.12 7.51
N SER A 146 -17.02 2.34 7.67
CA SER A 146 -16.46 3.65 7.89
C SER A 146 -15.75 4.13 6.63
N ARG A 147 -16.44 4.96 5.85
CA ARG A 147 -15.87 5.53 4.62
C ARG A 147 -14.52 6.21 4.87
N MET A 148 -14.38 6.91 6.01
CA MET A 148 -13.13 7.61 6.33
C MET A 148 -12.01 6.63 6.68
N LEU A 149 -12.29 5.63 7.53
CA LEU A 149 -11.30 4.62 7.92
C LEU A 149 -10.86 3.79 6.70
N GLY A 150 -11.82 3.26 5.93
CA GLY A 150 -11.52 2.47 4.73
C GLY A 150 -10.71 3.25 3.69
N LYS A 151 -11.08 4.51 3.40
CA LYS A 151 -10.33 5.37 2.48
C LYS A 151 -8.90 5.61 2.97
N THR A 152 -8.72 5.96 4.24
CA THR A 152 -7.39 6.23 4.81
C THR A 152 -6.51 4.98 4.75
N LEU A 153 -7.05 3.81 5.11
CA LEU A 153 -6.31 2.55 5.06
C LEU A 153 -5.93 2.16 3.62
N SER A 154 -6.85 2.29 2.66
CA SER A 154 -6.57 2.02 1.25
C SER A 154 -5.48 2.95 0.69
N GLU A 155 -5.47 4.24 1.08
CA GLU A 155 -4.41 5.16 0.69
C GLU A 155 -3.06 4.76 1.29
N LEU A 156 -2.99 4.46 2.58
CA LEU A 156 -1.77 4.00 3.24
C LEU A 156 -1.26 2.68 2.62
N HIS A 157 -2.18 1.76 2.33
CA HIS A 157 -1.86 0.49 1.68
C HIS A 157 -1.24 0.70 0.29
N ARG A 158 -1.78 1.64 -0.50
CA ARG A 158 -1.25 2.00 -1.81
C ARG A 158 0.20 2.51 -1.73
N TYR A 159 0.51 3.37 -0.75
CA TYR A 159 1.88 3.86 -0.55
C TYR A 159 2.91 2.76 -0.28
N ILE A 160 2.51 1.67 0.34
CA ILE A 160 3.42 0.58 0.68
C ILE A 160 3.33 -0.65 -0.23
N ALA A 161 2.50 -0.63 -1.26
CA ALA A 161 2.21 -1.81 -2.10
C ALA A 161 3.48 -2.45 -2.70
N SER A 162 4.42 -1.65 -3.20
CA SER A 162 5.71 -2.14 -3.72
C SER A 162 6.60 -2.73 -2.62
N TYR A 163 6.60 -2.13 -1.43
CA TYR A 163 7.37 -2.58 -0.27
C TYR A 163 6.79 -3.85 0.37
N ARG A 164 5.45 -4.01 0.38
CA ARG A 164 4.79 -5.26 0.80
C ARG A 164 5.20 -6.42 -0.08
N LYS A 165 5.15 -6.26 -1.40
CA LYS A 165 5.60 -7.30 -2.34
C LYS A 165 7.05 -7.70 -2.10
N LEU A 166 7.91 -6.73 -1.76
CA LEU A 166 9.30 -6.99 -1.40
C LEU A 166 9.40 -7.75 -0.07
N SER A 167 8.64 -7.36 0.94
CA SER A 167 8.60 -8.03 2.25
C SER A 167 8.14 -9.49 2.14
N LEU A 168 7.08 -9.75 1.37
CA LEU A 168 6.55 -11.11 1.15
C LEU A 168 7.50 -12.02 0.35
N ALA A 169 8.39 -11.44 -0.47
CA ALA A 169 9.39 -12.21 -1.21
C ALA A 169 10.48 -12.82 -0.29
N ALA A 170 10.57 -12.40 0.97
CA ALA A 170 11.54 -12.97 1.92
C ALA A 170 11.17 -14.40 2.30
N SER A 171 12.19 -15.26 2.44
CA SER A 171 12.02 -16.67 2.77
C SER A 171 11.20 -16.87 4.05
N GLY A 172 10.17 -17.73 3.99
CA GLY A 172 9.31 -18.09 5.10
C GLY A 172 8.35 -16.98 5.58
N ARG A 173 8.31 -15.79 4.92
CA ARG A 173 7.37 -14.73 5.32
C ARG A 173 5.95 -15.06 4.87
N ILE A 174 5.80 -15.63 3.68
CA ILE A 174 4.49 -16.02 3.12
C ILE A 174 3.79 -17.02 4.03
N ASP A 175 4.51 -18.08 4.46
CA ASP A 175 3.94 -19.11 5.35
C ASP A 175 3.43 -18.50 6.67
N ARG A 176 4.24 -17.61 7.26
CA ARG A 176 3.86 -16.89 8.49
C ARG A 176 2.69 -15.95 8.27
N SER A 177 2.66 -15.21 7.15
CA SER A 177 1.56 -14.31 6.83
C SER A 177 0.23 -15.06 6.73
N LEU A 178 0.21 -16.22 6.08
CA LEU A 178 -0.99 -17.04 5.99
C LEU A 178 -1.46 -17.54 7.36
N SER A 179 -0.54 -17.98 8.23
CA SER A 179 -0.91 -18.39 9.61
C SER A 179 -1.50 -17.23 10.39
N GLU A 180 -0.87 -16.05 10.31
CA GLU A 180 -1.34 -14.82 10.94
C GLU A 180 -2.73 -14.40 10.41
N HIS A 181 -2.95 -14.45 9.10
CA HIS A 181 -4.27 -14.16 8.49
C HIS A 181 -5.36 -15.12 8.97
N LYS A 182 -5.03 -16.41 9.11
CA LYS A 182 -5.97 -17.39 9.64
C LYS A 182 -6.35 -17.09 11.09
N GLU A 183 -5.40 -16.77 11.95
CA GLU A 183 -5.65 -16.40 13.34
C GLU A 183 -6.52 -15.14 13.44
N ILE A 184 -6.28 -14.13 12.57
CA ILE A 184 -7.10 -12.91 12.48
C ILE A 184 -8.52 -13.25 12.03
N TYR A 185 -8.67 -14.08 11.00
CA TYR A 185 -9.98 -14.54 10.52
C TYR A 185 -10.75 -15.28 11.62
N ASP A 186 -10.11 -16.23 12.31
CA ASP A 186 -10.73 -17.00 13.38
C ASP A 186 -11.24 -16.06 14.50
N ALA A 187 -10.44 -15.09 14.94
CA ALA A 187 -10.85 -14.10 15.93
C ALA A 187 -12.05 -13.25 15.46
N ILE A 188 -12.08 -12.84 14.18
CA ILE A 188 -13.19 -12.09 13.58
C ILE A 188 -14.44 -12.97 13.52
N ALA A 189 -14.34 -14.20 13.06
CA ALA A 189 -15.47 -15.14 12.93
C ALA A 189 -16.07 -15.52 14.30
N GLU A 190 -15.25 -15.61 15.33
CA GLU A 190 -15.66 -15.83 16.72
C GLU A 190 -16.31 -14.59 17.36
N GLY A 191 -16.11 -13.39 16.77
CA GLY A 191 -16.56 -12.11 17.34
C GLY A 191 -15.67 -11.62 18.48
N ASN A 192 -14.43 -12.12 18.56
CA ASN A 192 -13.45 -11.70 19.57
C ASN A 192 -12.74 -10.42 19.12
N ALA A 193 -13.39 -9.27 19.35
CA ALA A 193 -12.93 -7.97 18.87
C ALA A 193 -11.55 -7.57 19.44
N ASP A 194 -11.28 -7.89 20.72
CA ASP A 194 -9.98 -7.58 21.34
C ASP A 194 -8.85 -8.42 20.73
N ALA A 195 -9.09 -9.70 20.49
CA ALA A 195 -8.13 -10.57 19.83
C ALA A 195 -7.89 -10.16 18.36
N ALA A 196 -8.95 -9.84 17.61
CA ALA A 196 -8.83 -9.38 16.23
C ALA A 196 -7.98 -8.13 16.10
N ASP A 197 -8.18 -7.11 16.97
CA ASP A 197 -7.37 -5.89 17.05
C ASP A 197 -5.90 -6.22 17.34
N ALA A 198 -5.64 -7.00 18.37
CA ALA A 198 -4.29 -7.33 18.80
C ALA A 198 -3.53 -8.13 17.73
N LEU A 199 -4.14 -9.18 17.15
CA LEU A 199 -3.53 -10.02 16.12
C LEU A 199 -3.24 -9.23 14.83
N MET A 200 -4.16 -8.37 14.40
CA MET A 200 -3.93 -7.52 13.23
C MET A 200 -2.81 -6.52 13.48
N SER A 201 -2.79 -5.87 14.64
CA SER A 201 -1.72 -4.93 15.01
C SER A 201 -0.36 -5.62 15.01
N GLU A 202 -0.25 -6.81 15.59
CA GLU A 202 0.98 -7.61 15.63
C GLU A 202 1.41 -8.09 14.23
N HIS A 203 0.45 -8.49 13.38
CA HIS A 203 0.71 -8.86 11.99
C HIS A 203 1.39 -7.72 11.21
N VAL A 204 0.86 -6.49 11.34
CA VAL A 204 1.41 -5.29 10.69
C VAL A 204 2.78 -4.94 11.27
N GLU A 205 3.00 -5.08 12.59
CA GLU A 205 4.29 -4.88 13.24
C GLU A 205 5.36 -5.83 12.70
N ARG A 206 5.06 -7.12 12.65
CA ARG A 206 5.96 -8.15 12.10
C ARG A 206 6.30 -7.89 10.63
N ALA A 207 5.33 -7.37 9.86
CA ALA A 207 5.57 -6.99 8.47
C ALA A 207 6.58 -5.82 8.36
N LEU A 208 6.50 -4.80 9.24
CA LEU A 208 7.47 -3.71 9.33
C LEU A 208 8.87 -4.24 9.70
N GLU A 209 8.96 -5.04 10.74
CA GLU A 209 10.25 -5.61 11.17
C GLU A 209 10.95 -6.38 10.04
N ASN A 210 10.18 -7.19 9.32
CA ASN A 210 10.70 -7.94 8.18
C ASN A 210 11.16 -7.00 7.05
N LEU A 211 10.39 -5.97 6.74
CA LEU A 211 10.74 -4.99 5.72
C LEU A 211 12.04 -4.25 6.07
N LEU A 212 12.19 -3.80 7.30
CA LEU A 212 13.40 -3.09 7.76
C LEU A 212 14.65 -3.99 7.70
N LYS A 213 14.53 -5.28 8.00
CA LYS A 213 15.64 -6.25 7.83
C LYS A 213 16.09 -6.35 6.38
N ILE A 214 15.14 -6.34 5.42
CA ILE A 214 15.45 -6.42 3.99
C ILE A 214 16.12 -5.12 3.50
N ILE A 215 15.59 -3.95 3.89
CA ILE A 215 16.14 -2.64 3.50
C ILE A 215 17.58 -2.53 4.02
N ASN A 216 17.82 -2.84 5.29
CA ASN A 216 19.14 -2.75 5.92
C ASN A 216 20.17 -3.74 5.32
N LYS A 217 19.72 -4.92 4.85
CA LYS A 217 20.59 -5.85 4.15
C LYS A 217 21.03 -5.30 2.79
N ASN A 218 20.08 -4.77 2.01
CA ASN A 218 20.37 -4.19 0.70
C ASN A 218 21.26 -2.96 0.73
N VAL A 219 21.33 -2.24 1.87
CA VAL A 219 22.24 -1.11 2.07
C VAL A 219 23.68 -1.58 2.35
N LYS A 220 23.85 -2.73 3.02
CA LYS A 220 25.18 -3.28 3.34
C LYS A 220 25.85 -3.99 2.18
N ASP A 221 25.06 -4.45 1.20
CA ASP A 221 25.56 -5.19 0.03
C ASP A 221 25.89 -4.24 -1.16
N LYS A 222 25.78 -2.92 -0.98
CA LYS A 222 26.18 -1.86 -1.93
C LYS A 222 27.41 -1.10 -1.46
#